data_811a26b1b73240749066d55fec7b0540
#
_entry.id   811a26b1b73240749066d55fec7b0540
#
_cell.length_a   1.000
_cell.length_b   1.000
_cell.length_c   1.000
_cell.angle_alpha   90.00
_cell.angle_beta   90.00
_cell.angle_gamma   90.00
#
_symmetry.space_group_name_H-M   'P 1'
#
loop_
_entity.id
_entity.type
_entity.pdbx_description
1 polymer ?
#
loop_
_entity_poly.entity_id
_entity_poly.type
_entity_poly.pdbx_seq_one_letter_code
_entity_poly.pdbx_strand_id
1 'polypeptide(L)'
;GDNVPTINEKPDPNGDGDLADMQDTDGDLIPDYLDNDDDGDGTLTKFEDENNNGNLFDDLATGASVARFLDNTVMTVFESDFSNLNEFSRDFTVNVTLENIDISILSTDSFFLGFYEYSVDY
;
A
#
# COMPACT_ATOMS: atom_id res chain seq x y z
N GLY A 1 3.71 7.61 2.93
CA GLY A 1 4.14 6.87 1.72
C GLY A 1 4.47 7.81 0.58
N ASP A 2 5.29 7.33 -0.29
CA ASP A 2 5.93 8.01 -1.43
C ASP A 2 5.25 7.72 -2.77
N ASN A 3 4.12 7.02 -2.75
CA ASN A 3 3.33 6.54 -3.89
C ASN A 3 3.90 5.29 -4.61
N VAL A 4 5.00 4.71 -4.12
CA VAL A 4 5.47 3.40 -4.60
C VAL A 4 4.83 2.29 -3.75
N PRO A 5 4.24 1.26 -4.35
CA PRO A 5 3.75 0.11 -3.59
C PRO A 5 4.92 -0.68 -2.99
N THR A 6 4.88 -0.95 -1.68
CA THR A 6 5.93 -1.67 -0.94
C THR A 6 6.41 -2.95 -1.61
N ILE A 7 5.52 -3.69 -2.29
CA ILE A 7 5.90 -4.92 -3.00
C ILE A 7 6.89 -4.65 -4.15
N ASN A 8 6.88 -3.45 -4.71
CA ASN A 8 7.75 -3.05 -5.81
C ASN A 8 9.10 -2.52 -5.34
N GLU A 9 9.21 -2.17 -4.06
CA GLU A 9 10.42 -1.68 -3.37
C GLU A 9 11.26 -2.80 -2.76
N LYS A 10 10.93 -4.03 -3.11
CA LYS A 10 11.68 -5.23 -2.75
C LYS A 10 12.05 -5.32 -1.27
N PRO A 11 11.09 -5.39 -0.36
CA PRO A 11 11.34 -5.53 1.07
C PRO A 11 12.02 -6.86 1.43
N ASP A 12 11.90 -7.86 0.58
CA ASP A 12 12.49 -9.20 0.71
C ASP A 12 12.81 -9.73 -0.70
N PRO A 13 13.93 -9.29 -1.30
CA PRO A 13 14.27 -9.62 -2.69
C PRO A 13 14.46 -11.11 -2.94
N ASN A 14 14.94 -11.87 -1.94
CA ASN A 14 15.20 -13.30 -2.05
C ASN A 14 14.03 -14.20 -1.63
N GLY A 15 13.03 -13.63 -0.93
CA GLY A 15 11.81 -14.34 -0.53
C GLY A 15 11.99 -15.29 0.64
N ASP A 16 13.01 -15.11 1.49
CA ASP A 16 13.30 -16.00 2.62
C ASP A 16 12.62 -15.58 3.94
N GLY A 17 11.99 -14.40 3.95
CA GLY A 17 11.29 -13.83 5.11
C GLY A 17 12.23 -13.08 6.07
N ASP A 18 13.53 -12.96 5.76
CA ASP A 18 14.46 -12.09 6.45
C ASP A 18 14.55 -10.75 5.70
N LEU A 19 14.37 -9.65 6.39
CA LEU A 19 14.43 -8.30 5.80
C LEU A 19 15.86 -7.72 5.82
N ALA A 20 16.88 -8.55 6.01
CA ALA A 20 18.26 -8.08 6.05
C ALA A 20 18.82 -7.70 4.65
N ASP A 21 18.15 -8.13 3.59
CA ASP A 21 18.52 -7.88 2.19
C ASP A 21 17.54 -6.92 1.46
N MET A 22 16.73 -6.20 2.24
CA MET A 22 15.81 -5.20 1.70
C MET A 22 16.54 -4.15 0.85
N GLN A 23 15.86 -3.66 -0.19
CA GLN A 23 16.42 -2.60 -1.03
C GLN A 23 16.57 -1.31 -0.22
N ASP A 24 17.75 -0.70 -0.33
CA ASP A 24 18.13 0.58 0.25
C ASP A 24 19.01 1.25 -0.82
N THR A 25 18.39 2.13 -1.61
CA THR A 25 18.98 2.64 -2.86
C THR A 25 20.06 3.67 -2.60
N ASP A 26 19.90 4.54 -1.61
CA ASP A 26 20.88 5.56 -1.25
C ASP A 26 21.89 5.10 -0.19
N GLY A 27 21.60 4.02 0.53
CA GLY A 27 22.48 3.43 1.55
C GLY A 27 22.47 4.15 2.89
N ASP A 28 21.41 4.86 3.22
CA ASP A 28 21.29 5.63 4.47
C ASP A 28 20.80 4.78 5.65
N LEU A 29 20.48 3.50 5.44
CA LEU A 29 19.94 2.50 6.37
C LEU A 29 18.43 2.61 6.62
N ILE A 30 17.73 3.40 5.85
CA ILE A 30 16.29 3.38 5.75
C ILE A 30 15.96 2.64 4.44
N PRO A 31 15.29 1.50 4.47
CA PRO A 31 14.96 0.80 3.23
C PRO A 31 13.93 1.58 2.42
N ASP A 32 13.97 1.46 1.09
CA ASP A 32 13.13 2.21 0.17
C ASP A 32 11.64 2.20 0.57
N TYR A 33 11.10 1.07 1.02
CA TYR A 33 9.70 0.96 1.43
C TYR A 33 9.31 1.76 2.70
N LEU A 34 10.28 2.31 3.42
CA LEU A 34 10.10 3.19 4.58
C LEU A 34 10.63 4.59 4.33
N ASP A 35 11.36 4.80 3.25
CA ASP A 35 11.91 6.07 2.88
C ASP A 35 10.86 6.94 2.14
N ASN A 36 11.11 8.18 2.00
CA ASN A 36 10.34 9.12 1.19
C ASN A 36 11.20 9.76 0.09
N ASP A 37 12.51 9.45 0.06
CA ASP A 37 13.52 9.97 -0.85
C ASP A 37 14.51 8.84 -1.14
N ASP A 38 14.04 7.84 -1.92
CA ASP A 38 14.68 6.52 -2.08
C ASP A 38 16.12 6.60 -2.60
N ASP A 39 16.47 7.61 -3.39
CA ASP A 39 17.82 7.78 -3.94
C ASP A 39 18.66 8.86 -3.24
N GLY A 40 18.07 9.55 -2.26
CA GLY A 40 18.76 10.52 -1.42
C GLY A 40 19.22 11.79 -2.17
N ASP A 41 18.55 12.15 -3.27
CA ASP A 41 18.91 13.34 -4.08
C ASP A 41 18.34 14.66 -3.51
N GLY A 42 17.40 14.54 -2.56
CA GLY A 42 16.68 15.64 -1.93
C GLY A 42 15.35 15.96 -2.59
N THR A 43 14.95 15.22 -3.61
CA THR A 43 13.61 15.23 -4.19
C THR A 43 12.83 14.07 -3.58
N LEU A 44 11.67 14.34 -3.02
CA LEU A 44 10.87 13.23 -2.49
C LEU A 44 10.37 12.35 -3.63
N THR A 45 10.49 11.04 -3.50
CA THR A 45 10.07 10.02 -4.46
C THR A 45 8.71 10.31 -5.12
N LYS A 46 7.70 10.69 -4.33
CA LYS A 46 6.36 11.03 -4.85
C LYS A 46 6.31 12.22 -5.81
N PHE A 47 7.36 13.03 -5.86
CA PHE A 47 7.46 14.20 -6.76
C PHE A 47 8.30 13.92 -8.00
N GLU A 48 8.59 12.66 -8.28
CA GLU A 48 9.35 12.22 -9.44
C GLU A 48 8.49 11.50 -10.50
N ASP A 49 7.18 11.57 -10.35
CA ASP A 49 6.18 11.12 -11.32
C ASP A 49 6.00 12.20 -12.41
N GLU A 50 6.81 12.11 -13.48
CA GLU A 50 6.85 13.12 -14.56
C GLU A 50 5.53 13.20 -15.32
N ASN A 51 4.90 12.05 -15.55
CA ASN A 51 3.67 11.97 -16.33
C ASN A 51 2.40 11.98 -15.47
N ASN A 52 2.55 11.99 -14.14
CA ASN A 52 1.49 12.02 -13.14
C ASN A 52 0.46 10.90 -13.31
N ASN A 53 0.95 9.68 -13.57
CA ASN A 53 0.11 8.50 -13.72
C ASN A 53 0.09 7.57 -12.51
N GLY A 54 0.92 7.86 -11.49
CA GLY A 54 1.09 7.07 -10.27
C GLY A 54 1.97 5.83 -10.43
N ASN A 55 2.72 5.75 -11.52
CA ASN A 55 3.68 4.68 -11.76
C ASN A 55 5.07 5.26 -12.00
N LEU A 56 5.84 5.42 -10.93
CA LEU A 56 7.16 6.04 -10.99
C LEU A 56 8.20 5.22 -11.77
N PHE A 57 7.93 3.92 -12.03
CA PHE A 57 8.87 3.06 -12.75
C PHE A 57 8.96 3.35 -14.26
N ASP A 58 8.01 4.06 -14.84
CA ASP A 58 8.04 4.44 -16.25
C ASP A 58 8.59 5.87 -16.48
N ASP A 59 8.91 6.59 -15.40
CA ASP A 59 9.50 7.92 -15.44
C ASP A 59 11.02 7.87 -15.46
N LEU A 60 11.58 7.86 -16.67
CA LEU A 60 13.02 7.81 -16.89
C LEU A 60 13.56 9.12 -17.44
N ALA A 61 14.72 9.55 -16.96
CA ALA A 61 15.41 10.66 -17.59
C ALA A 61 15.84 10.30 -19.01
N THR A 62 16.02 11.30 -19.87
CA THR A 62 16.37 11.06 -21.29
C THR A 62 17.67 10.27 -21.41
N GLY A 63 17.57 9.05 -21.91
CA GLY A 63 18.71 8.15 -22.11
C GLY A 63 19.08 7.31 -20.88
N ALA A 64 18.35 7.45 -19.78
CA ALA A 64 18.49 6.62 -18.58
C ALA A 64 17.80 5.26 -18.75
N SER A 65 18.23 4.29 -17.96
CA SER A 65 17.63 2.96 -17.85
C SER A 65 17.10 2.66 -16.46
N VAL A 66 17.23 3.63 -15.56
CA VAL A 66 16.77 3.59 -14.17
C VAL A 66 15.71 4.65 -14.01
N ALA A 67 14.67 4.37 -13.24
CA ALA A 67 13.63 5.33 -12.93
C ALA A 67 14.20 6.50 -12.13
N ARG A 68 13.60 7.69 -12.24
CA ARG A 68 14.10 8.92 -11.62
C ARG A 68 14.25 8.76 -10.13
N PHE A 69 13.27 8.23 -9.46
CA PHE A 69 13.25 8.04 -8.00
C PHE A 69 14.29 7.04 -7.46
N LEU A 70 15.09 6.43 -8.34
CA LEU A 70 16.20 5.53 -8.02
C LEU A 70 17.53 6.03 -8.61
N ASP A 71 17.58 7.28 -9.12
CA ASP A 71 18.75 7.86 -9.78
C ASP A 71 19.10 9.22 -9.17
N ASN A 72 19.96 9.23 -8.16
CA ASN A 72 20.39 10.39 -7.41
C ASN A 72 21.11 11.51 -8.23
N THR A 73 21.18 11.34 -9.53
CA THR A 73 21.71 12.38 -10.44
C THR A 73 20.62 13.20 -11.10
N VAL A 74 19.34 12.90 -10.84
CA VAL A 74 18.18 13.48 -11.53
C VAL A 74 17.26 14.18 -10.54
N MET A 75 17.62 15.38 -10.12
CA MET A 75 16.90 16.23 -9.14
C MET A 75 15.77 17.03 -9.78
N THR A 76 14.78 16.39 -10.37
CA THR A 76 13.68 17.11 -11.02
C THR A 76 12.37 16.89 -10.28
N VAL A 77 11.80 17.95 -9.73
CA VAL A 77 10.53 17.94 -9.02
C VAL A 77 9.37 18.11 -9.98
N PHE A 78 8.41 17.19 -9.94
CA PHE A 78 7.12 17.30 -10.60
C PHE A 78 6.04 17.45 -9.53
N GLU A 79 5.17 18.46 -9.66
CA GLU A 79 4.03 18.58 -8.77
C GLU A 79 3.00 17.49 -9.17
N SER A 80 2.82 16.52 -8.27
CA SER A 80 1.88 15.42 -8.47
C SER A 80 0.64 15.62 -7.61
N ASP A 81 -0.53 15.62 -8.25
CA ASP A 81 -1.81 15.52 -7.56
C ASP A 81 -2.20 14.05 -7.29
N PHE A 82 -1.37 13.12 -7.76
CA PHE A 82 -1.62 11.70 -7.60
C PHE A 82 -1.34 11.28 -6.16
N SER A 83 -2.27 10.56 -5.58
CA SER A 83 -2.11 9.93 -4.27
C SER A 83 -2.64 8.52 -4.33
N ASN A 84 -1.78 7.54 -4.13
CA ASN A 84 -2.18 6.16 -3.94
C ASN A 84 -2.95 6.04 -2.62
N LEU A 85 -4.26 5.90 -2.73
CA LEU A 85 -5.10 5.58 -1.58
C LEU A 85 -4.96 4.09 -1.27
N ASN A 86 -4.50 3.78 -0.07
CA ASN A 86 -4.53 2.40 0.42
C ASN A 86 -5.99 2.03 0.71
N GLU A 87 -6.61 1.27 -0.18
CA GLU A 87 -7.93 0.70 0.05
C GLU A 87 -7.79 -0.63 0.77
N PHE A 88 -8.35 -0.71 1.97
CA PHE A 88 -8.44 -1.97 2.72
C PHE A 88 -9.86 -2.53 2.60
N SER A 89 -10.00 -3.69 1.99
CA SER A 89 -11.23 -4.47 2.06
C SER A 89 -11.08 -5.53 3.16
N ARG A 90 -12.02 -5.57 4.08
CA ARG A 90 -12.11 -6.62 5.09
C ARG A 90 -13.46 -7.29 4.99
N ASP A 91 -13.45 -8.59 4.72
CA ASP A 91 -14.62 -9.43 4.77
C ASP A 91 -14.73 -10.07 6.16
N PHE A 92 -15.86 -9.84 6.82
CA PHE A 92 -16.16 -10.46 8.10
C PHE A 92 -17.28 -11.46 7.92
N THR A 93 -17.05 -12.70 8.33
CA THR A 93 -18.10 -13.71 8.45
C THR A 93 -18.42 -13.90 9.92
N VAL A 94 -19.63 -13.51 10.31
CA VAL A 94 -20.13 -13.75 11.68
C VAL A 94 -21.07 -14.95 11.66
N ASN A 95 -20.68 -16.02 12.32
CA ASN A 95 -21.53 -17.16 12.53
C ASN A 95 -22.20 -17.06 13.93
N VAL A 96 -23.50 -16.91 13.94
CA VAL A 96 -24.29 -16.91 15.18
C VAL A 96 -24.96 -18.27 15.31
N THR A 97 -24.54 -19.02 16.32
CA THR A 97 -25.16 -20.30 16.65
C THR A 97 -26.05 -20.10 17.87
N LEU A 98 -27.33 -20.39 17.72
CA LEU A 98 -28.30 -20.36 18.80
C LEU A 98 -28.53 -21.79 19.27
N GLU A 99 -28.14 -22.10 20.50
CA GLU A 99 -28.31 -23.42 21.09
C GLU A 99 -29.40 -23.38 22.18
N ASN A 100 -30.14 -24.46 22.30
CA ASN A 100 -31.18 -24.69 23.33
C ASN A 100 -32.28 -23.61 23.35
N ILE A 101 -32.69 -23.17 22.15
CA ILE A 101 -33.80 -22.24 22.02
C ILE A 101 -35.10 -23.03 21.94
N ASP A 102 -35.94 -22.90 22.96
CA ASP A 102 -37.30 -23.45 22.95
C ASP A 102 -38.25 -22.44 22.27
N ILE A 103 -38.22 -22.40 20.94
CA ILE A 103 -39.10 -21.53 20.16
C ILE A 103 -40.13 -22.36 19.43
N SER A 104 -41.39 -22.26 19.86
CA SER A 104 -42.54 -22.83 19.12
C SER A 104 -42.96 -21.88 18.01
N ILE A 105 -42.30 -21.95 16.85
CA ILE A 105 -42.69 -21.19 15.66
C ILE A 105 -43.57 -22.07 14.78
N LEU A 106 -44.84 -21.72 14.70
CA LEU A 106 -45.83 -22.53 14.00
C LEU A 106 -45.92 -22.24 12.50
N SER A 107 -45.55 -21.07 12.03
CA SER A 107 -45.39 -20.73 10.60
C SER A 107 -44.82 -19.33 10.41
N THR A 108 -43.54 -19.21 10.04
CA THR A 108 -42.97 -17.99 9.50
C THR A 108 -41.83 -18.35 8.56
N ASP A 109 -41.75 -17.65 7.46
CA ASP A 109 -40.69 -17.87 6.46
C ASP A 109 -39.38 -17.12 6.80
N SER A 110 -39.40 -16.28 7.83
CA SER A 110 -38.22 -15.52 8.27
C SER A 110 -38.25 -15.17 9.73
N PHE A 111 -37.08 -15.15 10.36
CA PHE A 111 -36.89 -14.75 11.73
C PHE A 111 -35.83 -13.62 11.79
N PHE A 112 -36.21 -12.45 12.29
CA PHE A 112 -35.32 -11.31 12.40
C PHE A 112 -34.64 -11.29 13.76
N LEU A 113 -33.29 -11.41 13.76
CA LEU A 113 -32.45 -11.45 14.97
C LEU A 113 -31.91 -10.07 15.40
N GLY A 114 -32.09 -9.06 14.59
CA GLY A 114 -31.61 -7.71 14.85
C GLY A 114 -30.61 -7.22 13.79
N PHE A 115 -30.06 -6.03 14.04
CA PHE A 115 -29.00 -5.46 13.24
C PHE A 115 -27.68 -5.54 14.02
N TYR A 116 -26.59 -5.81 13.29
CA TYR A 116 -25.25 -5.59 13.77
C TYR A 116 -24.66 -4.38 13.03
N GLU A 117 -24.28 -3.35 13.76
CA GLU A 117 -23.63 -2.17 13.22
C GLU A 117 -22.21 -2.09 13.76
N TYR A 118 -21.24 -1.97 12.89
CA TYR A 118 -19.84 -1.86 13.23
C TYR A 118 -19.26 -0.61 12.56
N SER A 119 -18.70 0.28 13.36
CA SER A 119 -17.96 1.43 12.87
C SER A 119 -16.47 1.29 13.21
N VAL A 120 -15.61 1.62 12.27
CA VAL A 120 -14.16 1.73 12.47
C VAL A 120 -13.81 3.20 12.34
N ASP A 121 -13.40 3.80 13.46
CA ASP A 121 -12.77 5.12 13.44
C ASP A 121 -11.26 4.93 13.21
N TYR A 122 -10.72 5.64 12.21
CA TYR A 122 -9.29 5.65 11.86
C TYR A 122 -8.63 6.92 12.40
#